data_1edc259e039c5f118dcf51709a759dde
#
_entry.id   1edc259e039c5f118dcf51709a759dde
#
_cell.length_a   1.000
_cell.length_b   1.000
_cell.length_c   1.000
_cell.angle_alpha   90.00
_cell.angle_beta   90.00
_cell.angle_gamma   90.00
#
_symmetry.space_group_name_H-M   'P 1'
#
loop_
_entity.id
_entity.type
_entity.pdbx_description
1 polymer ?
#
loop_
_entity_poly.entity_id
_entity_poly.type
_entity_poly.pdbx_seq_one_letter_code
_entity_poly.pdbx_strand_id
1 'polypeptide(L)' 'MNVQERDQLLKFLASLRQTPVKSKDPLADSIIREALAQNPDALYALVQRGVALQLALDAAHAQIKEQQSKP' A
#
# COMPACT_ATOMS: atom_id res chain seq x y z
N MET A 1 11.58 8.68 11.59
CA MET A 1 10.11 8.53 11.38
C MET A 1 9.38 9.28 12.47
N ASN A 2 8.47 10.17 12.10
CA ASN A 2 7.64 10.88 13.06
C ASN A 2 6.36 10.11 13.37
N VAL A 3 5.56 10.61 14.33
CA VAL A 3 4.33 9.93 14.76
C VAL A 3 3.34 9.81 13.63
N GLN A 4 3.20 10.84 12.81
CA GLN A 4 2.27 10.84 11.68
C GLN A 4 2.65 9.78 10.63
N GLU A 5 3.92 9.69 10.29
CA GLU A 5 4.41 8.68 9.36
C GLU A 5 4.22 7.28 9.92
N ARG A 6 4.48 7.09 11.20
CA ARG A 6 4.27 5.82 11.87
C ARG A 6 2.80 5.40 11.81
N ASP A 7 1.89 6.32 12.09
CA ASP A 7 0.46 6.02 12.06
C ASP A 7 -0.01 5.65 10.66
N GLN A 8 0.50 6.33 9.63
CA GLN A 8 0.20 6.02 8.23
C GLN A 8 0.70 4.63 7.85
N LEU A 9 1.90 4.28 8.29
CA LEU A 9 2.47 2.96 8.03
C LEU A 9 1.65 1.87 8.70
N LEU A 10 1.30 2.03 9.97
CA LEU A 10 0.49 1.05 10.71
C LEU A 10 -0.88 0.88 10.08
N LYS A 11 -1.50 1.96 9.64
CA LYS A 11 -2.80 1.94 8.98
C LYS A 11 -2.73 1.17 7.65
N PHE A 12 -1.67 1.41 6.88
CA PHE A 12 -1.45 0.70 5.62
C PHE A 12 -1.28 -0.80 5.85
N LEU A 13 -0.46 -1.19 6.82
CA LEU A 13 -0.23 -2.59 7.15
C LEU A 13 -1.50 -3.29 7.65
N ALA A 14 -2.30 -2.59 8.45
CA ALA A 14 -3.59 -3.11 8.90
C ALA A 14 -4.53 -3.37 7.71
N SER A 15 -4.54 -2.46 6.76
CA SER A 15 -5.33 -2.59 5.52
C SER A 15 -4.93 -3.84 4.75
N LEU A 16 -3.62 -4.12 4.63
CA LEU A 16 -3.14 -5.32 3.95
C LEU A 16 -3.62 -6.60 4.62
N ARG A 17 -3.61 -6.63 5.96
CA ARG A 17 -4.06 -7.82 6.70
C ARG A 17 -5.55 -8.08 6.54
N GLN A 18 -6.33 -7.04 6.30
CA GLN A 18 -7.78 -7.15 6.15
C GLN A 18 -8.21 -7.41 4.71
N THR A 19 -7.31 -7.26 3.75
CA THR A 19 -7.62 -7.48 2.34
C THR A 19 -7.63 -8.98 2.05
N PRO A 20 -8.77 -9.57 1.69
CA PRO A 20 -8.82 -10.98 1.37
C PRO A 20 -8.22 -11.25 -0.01
N VAL A 21 -7.46 -12.32 -0.12
CA VAL A 21 -6.97 -12.80 -1.41
C VAL A 21 -7.82 -14.01 -1.79
N LYS A 22 -8.77 -13.81 -2.69
CA LYS A 22 -9.73 -14.86 -3.07
C LYS A 22 -9.09 -15.91 -3.96
N SER A 23 -8.16 -15.52 -4.81
CA SER A 23 -7.41 -16.47 -5.64
C SER A 23 -6.03 -15.91 -5.90
N LYS A 24 -5.03 -16.78 -5.95
CA LYS A 24 -3.67 -16.44 -6.29
C LYS A 24 -3.29 -17.15 -7.57
N ASP A 25 -2.62 -16.42 -8.47
CA ASP A 25 -1.93 -17.05 -9.58
C ASP A 25 -0.67 -17.71 -9.01
N PRO A 26 -0.54 -19.06 -9.08
CA PRO A 26 0.61 -19.73 -8.49
C PRO A 26 1.94 -19.29 -9.09
N LEU A 27 1.96 -18.99 -10.39
CA LEU A 27 3.19 -18.52 -11.04
C LEU A 27 3.58 -17.14 -10.53
N ALA A 28 2.62 -16.22 -10.43
CA ALA A 28 2.87 -14.89 -9.92
C ALA A 28 3.34 -14.93 -8.46
N ASP A 29 2.68 -15.74 -7.63
CA ASP A 29 3.05 -15.89 -6.22
C ASP A 29 4.49 -16.41 -6.08
N SER A 30 4.87 -17.40 -6.90
CA SER A 30 6.21 -17.96 -6.91
C SER A 30 7.26 -16.92 -7.31
N ILE A 31 6.99 -16.15 -8.35
CA ILE A 31 7.89 -15.10 -8.83
C ILE A 31 8.10 -14.03 -7.76
N ILE A 32 7.01 -13.62 -7.11
CA ILE A 32 7.08 -12.59 -6.06
C ILE A 32 7.90 -13.11 -4.87
N ARG A 33 7.64 -14.32 -4.41
CA ARG A 33 8.36 -14.91 -3.27
C ARG A 33 9.85 -15.04 -3.56
N GLU A 34 10.20 -15.48 -4.76
CA GLU A 34 11.59 -15.62 -5.16
C GLU A 34 12.31 -14.28 -5.22
N ALA A 35 11.67 -13.27 -5.81
CA ALA A 35 12.23 -11.92 -5.90
C ALA A 35 12.45 -11.32 -4.51
N LEU A 36 11.51 -11.48 -3.59
CA LEU A 36 11.63 -10.96 -2.24
C LEU A 36 12.70 -11.70 -1.44
N ALA A 37 12.84 -13.01 -1.66
CA ALA A 37 13.86 -13.81 -0.98
C ALA A 37 15.29 -13.42 -1.37
N GLN A 38 15.48 -12.99 -2.62
CA GLN A 38 16.80 -12.61 -3.13
C GLN A 38 17.20 -11.18 -2.77
N ASN A 39 16.25 -10.35 -2.36
CA ASN A 39 16.51 -8.94 -2.06
C ASN A 39 15.97 -8.60 -0.68
N PRO A 40 16.83 -8.52 0.36
CA PRO A 40 16.34 -8.30 1.72
C PRO A 40 15.65 -6.95 1.93
N ASP A 41 15.94 -5.96 1.07
CA ASP A 41 15.32 -4.64 1.18
C ASP A 41 14.07 -4.48 0.31
N ALA A 42 13.72 -5.50 -0.47
CA ALA A 42 12.60 -5.40 -1.41
C ALA A 42 11.27 -5.20 -0.69
N LEU A 43 11.06 -5.90 0.43
CA LEU A 43 9.82 -5.78 1.19
C LEU A 43 9.67 -4.37 1.76
N TYR A 44 10.75 -3.82 2.32
CA TYR A 44 10.75 -2.45 2.84
C TYR A 44 10.40 -1.45 1.72
N ALA A 45 11.08 -1.58 0.57
CA ALA A 45 10.84 -0.69 -0.58
C ALA A 45 9.41 -0.79 -1.08
N LEU A 46 8.87 -2.00 -1.14
CA LEU A 46 7.50 -2.23 -1.59
C LEU A 46 6.47 -1.57 -0.65
N VAL A 47 6.67 -1.72 0.66
CA VAL A 47 5.78 -1.13 1.65
C VAL A 47 5.84 0.39 1.59
N GLN A 48 7.04 0.97 1.49
CA GLN A 48 7.20 2.43 1.39
C GLN A 48 6.53 2.97 0.13
N ARG A 49 6.67 2.28 -0.99
CA ARG A 49 5.99 2.65 -2.23
C ARG A 49 4.47 2.56 -2.08
N GLY A 50 3.99 1.50 -1.43
CA GLY A 50 2.56 1.33 -1.19
C GLY A 50 1.97 2.43 -0.34
N VAL A 51 2.67 2.84 0.73
CA VAL A 51 2.24 3.97 1.58
C VAL A 51 2.17 5.25 0.77
N ALA A 52 3.20 5.54 -0.04
CA ALA A 52 3.24 6.74 -0.86
C ALA A 52 2.09 6.78 -1.87
N LEU A 53 1.81 5.64 -2.51
CA LEU A 53 0.71 5.54 -3.47
C LEU A 53 -0.65 5.71 -2.78
N GLN A 54 -0.81 5.16 -1.58
CA GLN A 54 -2.05 5.30 -0.82
C GLN A 54 -2.30 6.76 -0.43
N LEU A 55 -1.25 7.47 0.00
CA LEU A 55 -1.37 8.88 0.34
C LEU A 55 -1.75 9.72 -0.89
N ALA A 56 -1.15 9.43 -2.04
CA ALA A 56 -1.49 10.12 -3.29
C ALA A 56 -2.94 9.86 -3.69
N LEU A 57 -3.40 8.62 -3.54
CA LEU A 57 -4.77 8.25 -3.85
C LEU A 57 -5.76 8.93 -2.91
N ASP A 58 -5.45 8.98 -1.63
CA ASP A 58 -6.29 9.64 -0.63
C ASP A 58 -6.40 11.15 -0.92
N ALA A 59 -5.30 11.78 -1.30
CA ALA A 59 -5.29 13.19 -1.69
C ALA A 59 -6.15 13.44 -2.93
N ALA A 60 -6.07 12.56 -3.93
CA ALA A 60 -6.88 12.67 -5.13
C ALA A 60 -8.37 12.52 -4.81
N HIS A 61 -8.72 11.56 -3.96
CA HIS A 61 -10.11 11.36 -3.53
C HIS A 61 -10.64 12.58 -2.78
N ALA A 62 -9.83 13.19 -1.93
CA ALA A 62 -10.23 14.40 -1.21
C ALA A 62 -10.50 15.56 -2.17
N GLN A 63 -9.67 15.73 -3.21
CA GLN A 63 -9.89 16.76 -4.22
C GLN A 63 -11.17 16.54 -5.01
N ILE A 64 -11.45 15.32 -5.41
CA ILE A 64 -12.67 14.98 -6.15
C ILE A 64 -13.89 15.26 -5.29
N LYS A 65 -13.86 14.84 -4.03
CA LYS A 65 -14.96 15.06 -3.10
C LYS A 65 -15.21 16.55 -2.87
N GLU A 66 -14.15 17.34 -2.75
CA GLU A 66 -14.24 18.78 -2.59
C GLU A 66 -14.86 19.44 -3.81
N GLN A 67 -14.47 19.04 -5.02
CA GLN A 67 -15.02 19.55 -6.26
C GLN A 67 -16.49 19.19 -6.43
N GLN A 68 -16.89 18.00 -6.01
CA GLN A 68 -18.28 17.55 -6.09
C GLN A 68 -19.20 18.24 -5.10
N SER A 69 -18.66 18.73 -3.98
CA SER A 69 -19.47 19.38 -2.95
C SER A 69 -19.70 20.86 -3.22
N LYS A 70 -19.05 21.45 -4.22
CA LYS A 70 -19.28 22.84 -4.60
C LYS A 70 -20.50 22.93 -5.52
N PRO A 71 -21.46 23.80 -5.22
CA PRO A 71 -22.61 24.01 -6.09
C PRO A 71 -22.23 24.68 -7.40
#